data_9bfefe07bbbc301f734e47567dbca4b2
#
_entry.id   9bfefe07bbbc301f734e47567dbca4b2
#
_cell.length_a   1.000
_cell.length_b   1.000
_cell.length_c   1.000
_cell.angle_alpha   90.00
_cell.angle_beta   90.00
_cell.angle_gamma   90.00
#
_symmetry.space_group_name_H-M   'P 1'
#
loop_
_entity.id
_entity.type
_entity.pdbx_description
1 polymer ?
#
loop_
_entity_poly.entity_id
_entity_poly.type
_entity_poly.pdbx_seq_one_letter_code
_entity_poly.pdbx_strand_id
1 'polypeptide(L)'
;MEIVMVDMKQLSPEIHTALQHIRDVAYADGEVPGNHKLLAALAIAASVKCEPCVRMYAEKAADAGATRDEAVEFLNVTMAMGGCVGESWVQKALVAFENFSRKRPAVVASRDACCSA
;
A
#
# COMPACT_ATOMS: atom_id res chain seq x y z
N MET A 1 -27.54 -4.26 12.81
CA MET A 1 -26.59 -5.12 13.55
C MET A 1 -25.18 -4.56 13.38
N GLU A 2 -24.54 -4.26 14.47
CA GLU A 2 -23.17 -3.76 14.41
C GLU A 2 -22.19 -4.89 14.18
N ILE A 3 -21.25 -4.63 13.29
CA ILE A 3 -20.13 -5.56 13.09
C ILE A 3 -19.02 -5.10 14.03
N VAL A 4 -18.74 -5.91 15.02
CA VAL A 4 -17.66 -5.62 15.96
C VAL A 4 -16.40 -6.31 15.47
N MET A 5 -15.35 -5.52 15.25
CA MET A 5 -14.06 -6.08 14.86
C MET A 5 -13.40 -6.74 16.05
N VAL A 6 -12.92 -7.95 15.84
CA VAL A 6 -12.23 -8.72 16.86
C VAL A 6 -10.73 -8.69 16.57
N ASP A 7 -9.95 -8.49 17.60
CA ASP A 7 -8.50 -8.39 17.44
C ASP A 7 -7.87 -9.80 17.44
N MET A 8 -7.44 -10.23 16.28
CA MET A 8 -6.81 -11.55 16.11
C MET A 8 -5.46 -11.62 16.81
N LYS A 9 -4.83 -10.49 17.08
CA LYS A 9 -3.61 -10.45 17.86
C LYS A 9 -3.83 -11.00 19.27
N GLN A 10 -5.02 -10.74 19.84
CA GLN A 10 -5.38 -11.25 21.16
C GLN A 10 -5.88 -12.69 21.11
N LEU A 11 -6.61 -13.05 20.06
CA LEU A 11 -7.22 -14.38 19.95
C LEU A 11 -6.26 -15.45 19.48
N SER A 12 -5.36 -15.10 18.58
CA SER A 12 -4.38 -16.05 18.01
C SER A 12 -3.02 -15.38 17.92
N PRO A 13 -2.39 -15.11 19.06
CA PRO A 13 -1.13 -14.35 19.06
C PRO A 13 0.00 -15.02 18.30
N GLU A 14 0.10 -16.34 18.34
CA GLU A 14 1.16 -17.05 17.62
C GLU A 14 0.97 -16.95 16.10
N ILE A 15 -0.25 -17.13 15.63
CA ILE A 15 -0.54 -17.02 14.19
C ILE A 15 -0.36 -15.58 13.73
N HIS A 16 -0.85 -14.63 14.49
CA HIS A 16 -0.69 -13.22 14.17
C HIS A 16 0.79 -12.84 14.08
N THR A 17 1.60 -13.27 15.05
CA THR A 17 3.04 -13.00 15.08
C THR A 17 3.75 -13.67 13.90
N ALA A 18 3.38 -14.91 13.58
CA ALA A 18 3.97 -15.63 12.46
C ALA A 18 3.66 -14.93 11.14
N LEU A 19 2.42 -14.48 10.96
CA LEU A 19 2.03 -13.75 9.75
C LEU A 19 2.78 -12.41 9.65
N GLN A 20 2.93 -11.71 10.77
CA GLN A 20 3.68 -10.46 10.79
C GLN A 20 5.14 -10.70 10.42
N HIS A 21 5.72 -11.78 10.90
CA HIS A 21 7.09 -12.15 10.56
C HIS A 21 7.24 -12.44 9.06
N ILE A 22 6.27 -13.14 8.47
CA ILE A 22 6.25 -13.37 7.02
C ILE A 22 6.26 -12.04 6.26
N ARG A 23 5.45 -11.09 6.71
CA ARG A 23 5.38 -9.76 6.07
C ARG A 23 6.72 -9.02 6.21
N ASP A 24 7.31 -9.05 7.39
CA ASP A 24 8.57 -8.37 7.63
C ASP A 24 9.68 -8.90 6.73
N VAL A 25 9.75 -10.20 6.56
CA VAL A 25 10.75 -10.83 5.70
C VAL A 25 10.45 -10.56 4.22
N ALA A 26 9.17 -10.71 3.83
CA ALA A 26 8.77 -10.55 2.43
C ALA A 26 8.99 -9.13 1.91
N TYR A 27 8.76 -8.13 2.76
CA TYR A 27 8.84 -6.73 2.32
C TYR A 27 10.18 -6.08 2.62
N ALA A 28 11.14 -6.82 3.17
CA ALA A 28 12.48 -6.31 3.40
C ALA A 28 13.19 -6.03 2.07
N ASP A 29 14.09 -5.07 2.07
CA ASP A 29 14.90 -4.78 0.89
C ASP A 29 15.72 -6.01 0.49
N GLY A 30 15.76 -6.29 -0.81
CA GLY A 30 16.51 -7.39 -1.38
C GLY A 30 16.89 -7.00 -2.77
N GLU A 31 16.82 -7.94 -3.72
CA GLU A 31 17.02 -7.64 -5.15
C GLU A 31 16.05 -6.56 -5.60
N VAL A 32 14.86 -6.52 -5.01
CA VAL A 32 13.86 -5.50 -5.27
C VAL A 32 13.71 -4.65 -4.01
N PRO A 33 13.69 -3.32 -4.13
CA PRO A 33 13.48 -2.45 -2.96
C PRO A 33 12.17 -2.74 -2.26
N GLY A 34 12.18 -2.63 -0.92
CA GLY A 34 10.99 -2.89 -0.11
C GLY A 34 9.81 -2.00 -0.47
N ASN A 35 10.05 -0.72 -0.79
CA ASN A 35 8.97 0.18 -1.18
C ASN A 35 8.28 -0.28 -2.46
N HIS A 36 8.99 -0.88 -3.41
CA HIS A 36 8.38 -1.45 -4.60
C HIS A 36 7.56 -2.68 -4.27
N LYS A 37 8.04 -3.50 -3.32
CA LYS A 37 7.28 -4.67 -2.87
C LYS A 37 5.96 -4.26 -2.21
N LEU A 38 5.99 -3.16 -1.44
CA LEU A 38 4.78 -2.63 -0.82
C LEU A 38 3.81 -2.07 -1.85
N LEU A 39 4.32 -1.47 -2.92
CA LEU A 39 3.47 -1.03 -4.03
C LEU A 39 2.87 -2.21 -4.77
N ALA A 40 3.63 -3.30 -4.94
CA ALA A 40 3.08 -4.53 -5.51
C ALA A 40 1.95 -5.08 -4.63
N ALA A 41 2.14 -5.06 -3.31
CA ALA A 41 1.10 -5.48 -2.38
C ALA A 41 -0.14 -4.61 -2.48
N LEU A 42 0.03 -3.29 -2.66
CA LEU A 42 -1.09 -2.36 -2.87
C LEU A 42 -1.85 -2.71 -4.15
N ALA A 43 -1.12 -2.98 -5.23
CA ALA A 43 -1.72 -3.35 -6.51
C ALA A 43 -2.53 -4.65 -6.39
N ILE A 44 -1.99 -5.64 -5.67
CA ILE A 44 -2.69 -6.90 -5.41
C ILE A 44 -3.92 -6.66 -4.53
N ALA A 45 -3.79 -5.85 -3.50
CA ALA A 45 -4.92 -5.52 -2.61
C ALA A 45 -6.08 -4.91 -3.38
N ALA A 46 -5.78 -3.99 -4.30
CA ALA A 46 -6.79 -3.42 -5.18
C ALA A 46 -7.41 -4.48 -6.09
N SER A 47 -6.59 -5.37 -6.63
CA SER A 47 -7.03 -6.44 -7.52
C SER A 47 -8.00 -7.40 -6.84
N VAL A 48 -7.76 -7.73 -5.58
CA VAL A 48 -8.64 -8.63 -4.82
C VAL A 48 -9.73 -7.89 -4.05
N LYS A 49 -9.81 -6.57 -4.22
CA LYS A 49 -10.85 -5.73 -3.62
C LYS A 49 -10.88 -5.80 -2.10
N CYS A 50 -9.71 -5.83 -1.48
CA CYS A 50 -9.60 -5.86 -0.02
C CYS A 50 -9.38 -4.44 0.48
N GLU A 51 -10.44 -3.78 0.93
CA GLU A 51 -10.34 -2.39 1.36
C GLU A 51 -9.38 -2.17 2.53
N PRO A 52 -9.43 -2.98 3.62
CA PRO A 52 -8.45 -2.83 4.70
C PRO A 52 -7.01 -3.02 4.22
N CYS A 53 -6.80 -3.95 3.29
CA CYS A 53 -5.48 -4.18 2.73
C CYS A 53 -5.00 -2.99 1.90
N VAL A 54 -5.90 -2.41 1.11
CA VAL A 54 -5.59 -1.21 0.33
C VAL A 54 -5.10 -0.10 1.24
N ARG A 55 -5.82 0.15 2.33
CA ARG A 55 -5.43 1.21 3.28
C ARG A 55 -4.11 0.90 3.95
N MET A 56 -3.93 -0.32 4.42
CA MET A 56 -2.70 -0.72 5.09
C MET A 56 -1.48 -0.58 4.19
N TYR A 57 -1.55 -1.10 2.97
CA TYR A 57 -0.41 -1.05 2.07
C TYR A 57 -0.18 0.32 1.46
N ALA A 58 -1.24 1.13 1.30
CA ALA A 58 -1.07 2.52 0.91
C ALA A 58 -0.25 3.28 1.95
N GLU A 59 -0.58 3.10 3.23
CA GLU A 59 0.16 3.72 4.32
C GLU A 59 1.59 3.23 4.37
N LYS A 60 1.80 1.93 4.33
CA LYS A 60 3.14 1.35 4.40
C LYS A 60 4.02 1.79 3.24
N ALA A 61 3.46 1.81 2.02
CA ALA A 61 4.22 2.24 0.85
C ALA A 61 4.59 3.72 0.92
N ALA A 62 3.65 4.56 1.35
CA ALA A 62 3.92 5.97 1.56
C ALA A 62 5.00 6.18 2.62
N ASP A 63 4.91 5.44 3.72
CA ASP A 63 5.90 5.51 4.80
C ASP A 63 7.28 5.04 4.36
N ALA A 64 7.34 4.11 3.43
CA ALA A 64 8.60 3.61 2.89
C ALA A 64 9.19 4.52 1.80
N GLY A 65 8.56 5.66 1.53
CA GLY A 65 9.09 6.63 0.59
C GLY A 65 8.72 6.40 -0.87
N ALA A 66 7.74 5.53 -1.15
CA ALA A 66 7.26 5.35 -2.51
C ALA A 66 6.67 6.67 -3.03
N THR A 67 6.89 6.95 -4.31
CA THR A 67 6.38 8.17 -4.91
C THR A 67 5.00 7.93 -5.53
N ARG A 68 4.28 9.03 -5.74
CA ARG A 68 2.99 8.99 -6.43
C ARG A 68 3.13 8.37 -7.82
N ASP A 69 4.16 8.77 -8.55
CA ASP A 69 4.38 8.28 -9.92
C ASP A 69 4.66 6.78 -9.91
N GLU A 70 5.45 6.30 -8.95
CA GLU A 70 5.68 4.87 -8.78
C GLU A 70 4.38 4.13 -8.48
N ALA A 71 3.57 4.68 -7.57
CA ALA A 71 2.29 4.08 -7.21
C ALA A 71 1.37 3.98 -8.44
N VAL A 72 1.31 5.03 -9.25
CA VAL A 72 0.50 5.02 -10.47
C VAL A 72 0.95 3.91 -11.41
N GLU A 73 2.25 3.75 -11.61
CA GLU A 73 2.74 2.72 -12.53
C GLU A 73 2.44 1.31 -12.04
N PHE A 74 2.59 1.05 -10.75
CA PHE A 74 2.21 -0.24 -10.19
C PHE A 74 0.71 -0.50 -10.32
N LEU A 75 -0.11 0.52 -10.04
CA LEU A 75 -1.56 0.39 -10.12
C LEU A 75 -2.06 0.25 -11.56
N ASN A 76 -1.31 0.76 -12.52
CA ASN A 76 -1.63 0.54 -13.94
C ASN A 76 -1.66 -0.94 -14.29
N VAL A 77 -0.85 -1.75 -13.63
CA VAL A 77 -0.87 -3.21 -13.82
C VAL A 77 -2.20 -3.79 -13.36
N THR A 78 -2.73 -3.31 -12.25
CA THR A 78 -4.05 -3.71 -11.77
C THR A 78 -5.13 -3.36 -12.79
N MET A 79 -5.05 -2.16 -13.38
CA MET A 79 -6.01 -1.75 -14.41
C MET A 79 -5.91 -2.61 -15.66
N ALA A 80 -4.69 -2.90 -16.08
CA ALA A 80 -4.48 -3.72 -17.27
C ALA A 80 -5.10 -5.11 -17.12
N MET A 81 -5.06 -5.66 -15.93
CA MET A 81 -5.63 -6.99 -15.66
C MET A 81 -7.12 -6.95 -15.32
N GLY A 82 -7.56 -5.89 -14.67
CA GLY A 82 -8.91 -5.83 -14.10
C GLY A 82 -9.93 -5.01 -14.90
N GLY A 83 -9.51 -4.29 -15.91
CA GLY A 83 -10.42 -3.48 -16.74
C GLY A 83 -11.17 -2.43 -15.91
N CYS A 84 -12.45 -2.24 -16.20
CA CYS A 84 -13.28 -1.24 -15.51
C CYS A 84 -13.31 -1.39 -14.00
N VAL A 85 -13.43 -2.62 -13.53
CA VAL A 85 -13.46 -2.90 -12.09
C VAL A 85 -12.10 -2.56 -11.49
N GLY A 86 -11.02 -2.93 -12.17
CA GLY A 86 -9.67 -2.59 -11.75
C GLY A 86 -9.47 -1.09 -11.64
N GLU A 87 -9.93 -0.34 -12.63
CA GLU A 87 -9.83 1.11 -12.61
C GLU A 87 -10.53 1.71 -11.40
N SER A 88 -11.72 1.23 -11.08
CA SER A 88 -12.46 1.73 -9.93
C SER A 88 -11.70 1.53 -8.63
N TRP A 89 -11.09 0.36 -8.44
CA TRP A 89 -10.34 0.06 -7.23
C TRP A 89 -8.98 0.75 -7.19
N VAL A 90 -8.37 0.97 -8.35
CA VAL A 90 -7.12 1.73 -8.45
C VAL A 90 -7.35 3.17 -8.00
N GLN A 91 -8.46 3.78 -8.37
CA GLN A 91 -8.78 5.13 -7.92
C GLN A 91 -8.86 5.20 -6.41
N LYS A 92 -9.49 4.22 -5.77
CA LYS A 92 -9.55 4.14 -4.30
C LYS A 92 -8.16 3.98 -3.69
N ALA A 93 -7.34 3.13 -4.29
CA ALA A 93 -6.00 2.87 -3.80
C ALA A 93 -5.11 4.13 -3.91
N LEU A 94 -5.23 4.84 -5.02
CA LEU A 94 -4.44 6.05 -5.22
C LEU A 94 -4.86 7.16 -4.26
N VAL A 95 -6.16 7.31 -4.02
CA VAL A 95 -6.66 8.28 -3.03
C VAL A 95 -6.10 7.97 -1.65
N ALA A 96 -6.13 6.70 -1.25
CA ALA A 96 -5.58 6.28 0.04
C ALA A 96 -4.08 6.60 0.12
N PHE A 97 -3.35 6.27 -0.94
CA PHE A 97 -1.91 6.53 -0.98
C PHE A 97 -1.61 8.03 -0.86
N GLU A 98 -2.31 8.86 -1.61
CA GLU A 98 -2.10 10.30 -1.57
C GLU A 98 -2.44 10.88 -0.20
N ASN A 99 -3.49 10.39 0.45
CA ASN A 99 -3.86 10.86 1.78
C ASN A 99 -2.76 10.58 2.79
N PHE A 100 -2.16 9.42 2.74
CA PHE A 100 -1.05 9.11 3.65
C PHE A 100 0.21 9.88 3.29
N SER A 101 0.49 10.08 2.00
CA SER A 101 1.64 10.85 1.55
C SER A 101 1.58 12.30 2.01
N ARG A 102 0.40 12.91 2.00
CA ARG A 102 0.21 14.31 2.43
C ARG A 102 0.48 14.52 3.91
N LYS A 103 0.38 13.47 4.71
CA LYS A 103 0.65 13.56 6.15
C LYS A 103 2.13 13.55 6.47
N ARG A 104 2.98 13.39 5.46
CA ARG A 104 4.43 13.37 5.63
C ARG A 104 5.02 14.74 5.39
N PRO A 105 5.65 15.35 6.38
CA PRO A 105 5.92 16.79 6.27
C PRO A 105 7.13 17.19 5.44
N ALA A 106 8.27 16.59 5.52
CA ALA A 106 9.48 17.25 5.01
C ALA A 106 10.08 16.65 3.73
N VAL A 107 10.04 15.33 3.58
CA VAL A 107 10.70 14.65 2.47
C VAL A 107 9.99 14.93 1.14
N VAL A 108 8.67 14.99 1.18
CA VAL A 108 7.84 15.24 0.00
C VAL A 108 8.10 16.64 -0.55
N ALA A 109 8.13 17.64 0.33
CA ALA A 109 8.37 19.02 -0.07
C ALA A 109 9.72 19.19 -0.77
N SER A 110 10.75 18.54 -0.25
CA SER A 110 12.08 18.59 -0.84
C SER A 110 12.10 17.96 -2.24
N ARG A 111 11.44 16.85 -2.42
CA ARG A 111 11.37 16.17 -3.71
C ARG A 111 10.57 16.99 -4.72
N ASP A 112 9.46 17.55 -4.29
CA ASP A 112 8.64 18.38 -5.17
C ASP A 112 9.41 19.59 -5.66
N ALA A 113 10.17 20.23 -4.79
CA ALA A 113 11.01 21.33 -5.18
C ALA A 113 12.05 20.92 -6.23
N CYS A 114 12.62 19.75 -6.08
CA CYS A 114 13.58 19.20 -7.03
C CYS A 114 12.93 18.88 -8.38
N CYS A 115 11.74 18.31 -8.36
CA CYS A 115 11.05 17.90 -9.58
C CYS A 115 10.42 19.05 -10.33
N SER A 116 10.09 20.13 -9.65
CA SER A 116 9.48 21.29 -10.29
C SER A 116 10.51 22.24 -10.91
N ALA A 117 11.76 21.98 -10.68
CA ALA A 117 12.80 22.74 -11.37
C ALA A 117 13.00 22.22 -12.78
#